data_9460e480b38e5436ebf693b4c139de0f
#
_entry.id   9460e480b38e5436ebf693b4c139de0f
#
_cell.length_a   1.000
_cell.length_b   1.000
_cell.length_c   1.000
_cell.angle_alpha   90.00
_cell.angle_beta   90.00
_cell.angle_gamma   90.00
#
_symmetry.space_group_name_H-M   'P 1'
#
loop_
_entity.id
_entity.type
_entity.pdbx_description
1 polymer ?
#
loop_
_entity_poly.entity_id
_entity_poly.type
_entity_poly.pdbx_seq_one_letter_code
_entity_poly.pdbx_strand_id
1 'polypeptide(L)' 'MLTERQYKLYKFLKVYAKENNVMPTFREMQQHMNIKSKSGIFNLLFYMEWKGYIKRHPAHKRAIQIIKEYENDNT' A
#
# COMPACT_ATOMS: atom_id res chain seq x y z
N MET A 1 -7.71 -7.79 9.23
CA MET A 1 -6.28 -7.95 9.54
C MET A 1 -5.49 -8.15 8.25
N LEU A 2 -4.33 -7.53 8.15
CA LEU A 2 -3.49 -7.67 6.97
C LEU A 2 -2.62 -8.93 7.05
N THR A 3 -2.40 -9.54 5.90
CA THR A 3 -1.40 -10.61 5.82
C THR A 3 -0.01 -10.00 5.97
N GLU A 4 0.99 -10.84 6.16
CA GLU A 4 2.37 -10.39 6.30
C GLU A 4 2.84 -9.58 5.08
N ARG A 5 2.53 -10.04 3.87
CA ARG A 5 2.85 -9.31 2.65
C ARG A 5 2.11 -7.98 2.55
N GLN A 6 0.81 -8.02 2.85
CA GLN A 6 0.00 -6.81 2.82
C GLN A 6 0.52 -5.80 3.83
N TYR A 7 0.87 -6.26 5.02
CA TYR A 7 1.41 -5.38 6.05
C TYR A 7 2.73 -4.75 5.62
N LYS A 8 3.59 -5.52 4.99
CA LYS A 8 4.86 -4.99 4.49
C LYS A 8 4.64 -3.86 3.50
N LEU A 9 3.72 -4.04 2.56
CA LEU A 9 3.39 -2.98 1.61
C LEU A 9 2.74 -1.80 2.31
N TYR A 10 1.84 -2.05 3.24
CA TYR A 10 1.17 -1.00 4.01
C TYR A 10 2.19 -0.11 4.73
N LYS A 11 3.16 -0.72 5.41
CA LYS A 11 4.21 0.04 6.10
C LYS A 11 5.03 0.87 5.12
N PHE A 12 5.35 0.29 3.98
CA PHE A 12 6.10 1.00 2.96
C PHE A 12 5.33 2.24 2.48
N LEU A 13 4.03 2.09 2.24
CA LEU A 13 3.18 3.22 1.84
C LEU A 13 3.17 4.31 2.89
N LYS A 14 3.04 3.94 4.15
CA LYS A 14 3.02 4.91 5.25
C LYS A 14 4.32 5.71 5.34
N VAL A 15 5.42 5.01 5.34
CA VAL A 15 6.73 5.65 5.49
C VAL A 15 7.04 6.50 4.27
N TYR A 16 6.79 5.97 3.08
CA TYR A 16 7.06 6.69 1.85
C TYR A 16 6.24 7.98 1.77
N ALA A 17 4.95 7.91 2.09
CA ALA A 17 4.09 9.08 2.05
C ALA A 17 4.54 10.14 3.06
N LYS A 18 4.97 9.70 4.23
CA LYS A 18 5.45 10.62 5.26
C LYS A 18 6.72 11.33 4.83
N GLU A 19 7.63 10.62 4.17
CA GLU A 19 8.91 11.18 3.78
C GLU A 19 8.84 12.01 2.50
N ASN A 20 7.93 11.66 1.60
CA ASN A 20 7.92 12.26 0.25
C ASN A 20 6.67 13.06 -0.06
N ASN A 21 5.67 13.03 0.79
CA ASN A 21 4.37 13.71 0.61
C ASN A 21 3.59 13.21 -0.61
N VAL A 22 3.96 12.07 -1.16
CA VAL A 22 3.24 11.40 -2.24
C VAL A 22 3.36 9.91 -2.03
N MET A 23 2.46 9.15 -2.63
CA MET A 23 2.55 7.69 -2.60
C MET A 23 3.57 7.20 -3.63
N PRO A 24 4.16 6.03 -3.42
CA PRO A 24 5.10 5.46 -4.38
C PRO A 24 4.39 5.03 -5.65
N THR A 25 5.16 4.95 -6.74
CA THR A 25 4.65 4.38 -7.98
C THR A 25 4.56 2.86 -7.85
N PHE A 26 3.84 2.24 -8.80
CA PHE A 26 3.78 0.76 -8.83
C PHE A 26 5.18 0.16 -8.98
N ARG A 27 6.03 0.81 -9.79
CA ARG A 27 7.40 0.32 -9.96
C ARG A 27 8.16 0.34 -8.63
N GLU A 28 8.02 1.40 -7.87
CA GLU A 28 8.67 1.49 -6.56
C GLU A 28 8.14 0.42 -5.61
N MET A 29 6.83 0.18 -5.64
CA MET A 29 6.23 -0.88 -4.84
C MET A 29 6.75 -2.25 -5.24
N GLN A 30 6.87 -2.48 -6.56
CA GLN A 30 7.41 -3.74 -7.07
C GLN A 30 8.83 -3.96 -6.58
N GLN A 31 9.65 -2.94 -6.63
CA GLN A 31 11.04 -3.03 -6.18
C GLN A 31 11.12 -3.31 -4.69
N HIS A 32 10.35 -2.61 -3.90
CA HIS A 32 10.35 -2.79 -2.46
C HIS A 32 9.89 -4.20 -2.07
N MET A 33 8.84 -4.67 -2.71
CA MET A 33 8.25 -5.96 -2.40
C MET A 33 8.95 -7.11 -3.10
N ASN A 34 9.86 -6.81 -4.02
CA ASN A 34 10.51 -7.81 -4.86
C ASN A 34 9.49 -8.63 -5.64
N ILE A 35 8.49 -7.95 -6.19
CA ILE A 35 7.44 -8.54 -7.00
C ILE A 35 7.59 -8.00 -8.42
N LYS A 36 7.71 -8.90 -9.40
CA LYS A 36 8.02 -8.49 -10.77
C LYS A 36 6.81 -8.05 -11.58
N SER A 37 5.61 -8.40 -11.17
CA SER A 37 4.41 -8.07 -11.95
C SER A 37 3.60 -6.99 -11.30
N LYS A 38 3.02 -6.12 -12.13
CA LYS A 38 2.10 -5.10 -11.64
C LYS A 38 0.85 -5.71 -11.05
N SER A 39 0.39 -6.84 -11.60
CA SER A 39 -0.80 -7.50 -11.06
C SER A 39 -0.59 -8.02 -9.66
N GLY A 40 0.63 -8.43 -9.32
CA GLY A 40 0.93 -8.83 -7.94
C GLY A 40 0.75 -7.68 -6.97
N ILE A 41 1.24 -6.49 -7.34
CA ILE A 41 1.05 -5.29 -6.54
C ILE A 41 -0.43 -4.90 -6.50
N PHE A 42 -1.08 -4.93 -7.67
CA PHE A 42 -2.51 -4.61 -7.75
C PHE A 42 -3.34 -5.48 -6.82
N ASN A 43 -3.05 -6.78 -6.78
CA ASN A 43 -3.78 -7.69 -5.91
C ASN A 43 -3.59 -7.35 -4.43
N LEU A 44 -2.38 -7.01 -4.03
CA LEU A 44 -2.13 -6.61 -2.65
C LEU A 44 -2.94 -5.37 -2.30
N LEU A 45 -2.90 -4.36 -3.16
CA LEU A 45 -3.65 -3.12 -2.94
C LEU A 45 -5.15 -3.38 -2.95
N PHE A 46 -5.62 -4.25 -3.85
CA PHE A 46 -7.03 -4.59 -3.92
C PHE A 46 -7.54 -5.14 -2.59
N TYR A 47 -6.82 -6.10 -2.03
CA TYR A 47 -7.25 -6.69 -0.75
C TYR A 47 -7.12 -5.71 0.40
N MET A 48 -6.10 -4.86 0.39
CA MET A 48 -5.95 -3.84 1.42
C MET A 48 -7.10 -2.85 1.37
N GLU A 49 -7.53 -2.48 0.18
CA GLU A 49 -8.69 -1.61 0.00
C GLU A 49 -9.97 -2.30 0.43
N TRP A 50 -10.13 -3.56 0.03
CA TRP A 50 -11.29 -4.35 0.39
C TRP A 50 -11.42 -4.50 1.90
N LYS A 51 -10.30 -4.62 2.59
CA LYS A 51 -10.27 -4.71 4.05
C LYS A 51 -10.45 -3.37 4.74
N GLY A 52 -10.48 -2.27 3.99
CA GLY A 52 -10.72 -0.94 4.53
C GLY A 52 -9.51 -0.20 5.04
N TYR A 53 -8.31 -0.63 4.69
CA TYR A 53 -7.09 0.03 5.16
C TYR A 53 -6.65 1.18 4.26
N ILE A 54 -6.96 1.09 2.97
CA ILE A 54 -6.60 2.13 2.02
C ILE A 54 -7.78 2.41 1.10
N LYS A 55 -7.70 3.55 0.42
CA LYS A 55 -8.65 3.91 -0.63
C LYS A 55 -7.85 4.35 -1.84
N ARG A 56 -8.23 3.87 -3.02
CA ARG A 56 -7.58 4.26 -4.27
C ARG A 56 -8.54 5.09 -5.10
N HIS A 57 -7.99 6.07 -5.81
CA HIS A 57 -8.77 6.88 -6.75
C HIS A 57 -8.55 6.35 -8.16
N PRO A 58 -9.60 5.94 -8.87
CA PRO A 58 -9.43 5.31 -10.19
C PRO A 58 -8.76 6.21 -11.22
N ALA A 59 -8.89 7.52 -11.07
CA ALA A 59 -8.32 8.45 -12.04
C ALA A 59 -6.82 8.70 -11.88
N HIS A 60 -6.22 8.33 -10.75
CA HIS A 60 -4.82 8.64 -10.48
C HIS A 60 -4.11 7.44 -9.89
N LYS A 61 -3.06 6.98 -10.57
CA LYS A 61 -2.33 5.78 -10.15
C LYS A 61 -1.64 5.92 -8.80
N ARG A 62 -1.28 7.13 -8.41
CA ARG A 62 -0.58 7.38 -7.14
C ARG A 62 -1.49 7.95 -6.07
N ALA A 63 -2.77 8.05 -6.34
CA ALA A 63 -3.72 8.62 -5.39
C ALA A 63 -4.26 7.54 -4.46
N ILE A 64 -3.42 7.11 -3.55
CA ILE A 64 -3.75 6.13 -2.53
C ILE A 64 -3.81 6.87 -1.19
N GLN A 65 -4.89 6.65 -0.45
CA GLN A 65 -5.06 7.25 0.86
C GLN A 65 -5.11 6.15 1.91
N ILE A 66 -4.34 6.31 2.97
CA ILE A 66 -4.41 5.39 4.10
C ILE A 66 -5.54 5.87 4.99
N ILE A 67 -6.59 5.04 5.13
CA ILE A 67 -7.78 5.44 5.88
C ILE A 67 -7.93 4.72 7.21
N LYS A 68 -7.15 3.68 7.45
CA LYS A 68 -7.21 2.95 8.71
C LYS A 68 -5.83 2.62 9.19
N GLU A 69 -5.51 3.03 10.40
CA GLU A 69 -4.25 2.64 11.01
C GLU A 69 -4.28 1.16 11.38
N TYR A 70 -3.17 0.50 11.18
CA TYR A 70 -3.04 -0.90 11.55
C TYR A 70 -2.88 -0.97 13.06
N GLU A 71 -3.86 -1.54 13.72
CA GLU A 71 -3.95 -1.50 15.18
C GLU A 71 -2.76 -2.12 15.89
N ASN A 72 -2.16 -3.13 15.29
CA ASN A 72 -1.02 -3.79 15.89
C ASN A 72 0.25 -2.93 15.90
N ASP A 73 0.26 -1.85 15.14
CA ASP A 73 1.40 -0.93 15.15
C ASP A 73 1.54 -0.23 16.49
N ASN A 74 0.51 -0.22 17.29
CA ASN A 74 0.49 0.50 18.56
C ASN A 74 0.86 -0.36 19.74
N THR A 75 1.17 -1.60 19.50
CA THR A 75 1.47 -2.53 20.60
C THR A 75 2.93 -2.89 20.66
#